data_d463c65c92ee7aa572adcb4435bec879
#
_entry.id   d463c65c92ee7aa572adcb4435bec879
#
_cell.length_a   1.000
_cell.length_b   1.000
_cell.length_c   1.000
_cell.angle_alpha   90.00
_cell.angle_beta   90.00
_cell.angle_gamma   90.00
#
_symmetry.space_group_name_H-M   'P 1'
#
loop_
_entity.id
_entity.type
_entity.pdbx_description
1 polymer ?
#
loop_
_entity_poly.entity_id
_entity_poly.type
_entity_poly.pdbx_seq_one_letter_code
_entity_poly.pdbx_strand_id
1 'polypeptide(L)'
;MKNIKAIIFDMDGTLIDSMWIWKQIDIDFLESRGHEFPEDLTKKIEGMSFTEVASYFKERFELTETIDELKAIWTDMAIHLYRHEIGMKPGAMAFLEKIDALRLPMGIGTSNSRDLAVEVLEKNNVITYFTSIRTSCEVEKGKPSPDVFLKVAEDLGVAPEACLVFEDTVAGAQAGINAGMRVIGVMDEVSLPHKEELLEIVERYIESYEEIMDLFE
;
A
#
# COMPACT_ATOMS: atom_id res chain seq x y z
N MET A 1 -10.19 -20.35 2.23
CA MET A 1 -10.77 -19.18 1.49
C MET A 1 -11.52 -19.66 0.23
N LYS A 2 -12.81 -20.04 0.40
CA LYS A 2 -13.62 -20.53 -0.75
C LYS A 2 -13.89 -19.41 -1.73
N ASN A 3 -13.83 -19.73 -3.02
CA ASN A 3 -14.11 -18.83 -4.17
C ASN A 3 -13.12 -17.70 -4.45
N ILE A 4 -11.99 -17.59 -3.75
CA ILE A 4 -10.94 -16.63 -4.11
C ILE A 4 -10.17 -17.16 -5.33
N LYS A 5 -9.99 -16.29 -6.32
CA LYS A 5 -9.31 -16.57 -7.59
C LYS A 5 -8.13 -15.64 -7.87
N ALA A 6 -7.98 -14.58 -7.09
CA ALA A 6 -6.83 -13.69 -7.15
C ALA A 6 -6.56 -13.05 -5.79
N ILE A 7 -5.31 -12.72 -5.53
CA ILE A 7 -4.88 -12.00 -4.35
C ILE A 7 -4.32 -10.63 -4.79
N ILE A 8 -4.74 -9.59 -4.13
CA ILE A 8 -4.25 -8.23 -4.37
C ILE A 8 -3.68 -7.71 -3.05
N PHE A 9 -2.50 -7.12 -3.11
CA PHE A 9 -1.87 -6.53 -1.94
C PHE A 9 -1.79 -5.02 -2.11
N ASP A 10 -2.09 -4.29 -1.05
CA ASP A 10 -1.37 -3.05 -0.86
C ASP A 10 0.10 -3.37 -0.59
N MET A 11 0.95 -2.37 -0.66
CA MET A 11 2.40 -2.57 -0.55
C MET A 11 2.94 -2.11 0.80
N ASP A 12 2.90 -0.81 1.05
CA ASP A 12 3.54 -0.18 2.21
C ASP A 12 2.75 -0.44 3.50
N GLY A 13 3.38 -1.03 4.53
CA GLY A 13 2.70 -1.43 5.76
C GLY A 13 1.93 -2.76 5.66
N THR A 14 1.68 -3.22 4.45
CA THR A 14 0.93 -4.45 4.17
C THR A 14 1.86 -5.60 3.76
N LEU A 15 2.53 -5.50 2.63
CA LEU A 15 3.45 -6.53 2.13
C LEU A 15 4.88 -6.31 2.61
N ILE A 16 5.28 -5.06 2.71
CA ILE A 16 6.60 -4.60 3.16
C ILE A 16 6.49 -3.74 4.41
N ASP A 17 7.52 -3.77 5.25
CA ASP A 17 7.60 -3.02 6.50
C ASP A 17 8.26 -1.64 6.27
N SER A 18 7.49 -0.72 5.69
CA SER A 18 7.99 0.57 5.21
C SER A 18 7.33 1.80 5.82
N MET A 19 6.20 1.67 6.54
CA MET A 19 5.44 2.85 6.96
C MET A 19 6.20 3.78 7.90
N TRP A 20 7.15 3.26 8.68
CA TRP A 20 7.96 4.05 9.60
C TRP A 20 8.83 5.11 8.90
N ILE A 21 9.23 4.87 7.64
CA ILE A 21 10.09 5.82 6.91
C ILE A 21 9.32 7.05 6.42
N TRP A 22 8.05 6.88 6.02
CA TRP A 22 7.27 7.97 5.43
C TRP A 22 7.07 9.12 6.41
N LYS A 23 6.75 8.78 7.66
CA LYS A 23 6.63 9.80 8.72
C LYS A 23 7.94 10.55 8.92
N GLN A 24 9.09 9.87 8.86
CA GLN A 24 10.39 10.51 9.01
C GLN A 24 10.71 11.39 7.80
N ILE A 25 10.43 10.92 6.58
CA ILE A 25 10.58 11.72 5.36
C ILE A 25 9.74 13.00 5.42
N ASP A 26 8.48 12.89 5.84
CA ASP A 26 7.61 14.07 5.98
C ASP A 26 8.14 15.07 7.00
N ILE A 27 8.63 14.61 8.14
CA ILE A 27 9.25 15.45 9.17
C ILE A 27 10.49 16.14 8.59
N ASP A 28 11.45 15.38 8.05
CA ASP A 28 12.72 15.91 7.53
C ASP A 28 12.48 16.91 6.38
N PHE A 29 11.52 16.58 5.51
CA PHE A 29 11.13 17.44 4.40
C PHE A 29 10.56 18.79 4.88
N LEU A 30 9.62 18.77 5.83
CA LEU A 30 8.99 19.98 6.37
C LEU A 30 9.97 20.81 7.17
N GLU A 31 10.77 20.20 8.05
CA GLU A 31 11.80 20.88 8.84
C GLU A 31 12.83 21.56 7.95
N SER A 32 13.26 20.93 6.85
CA SER A 32 14.22 21.53 5.90
C SER A 32 13.68 22.81 5.24
N ARG A 33 12.38 23.05 5.32
CA ARG A 33 11.66 24.24 4.79
C ARG A 33 11.14 25.16 5.87
N GLY A 34 11.47 24.89 7.14
CA GLY A 34 11.09 25.71 8.29
C GLY A 34 9.64 25.53 8.77
N HIS A 35 9.02 24.42 8.38
CA HIS A 35 7.69 24.03 8.85
C HIS A 35 7.79 22.99 9.97
N GLU A 36 6.88 23.06 10.95
CA GLU A 36 6.68 22.02 11.94
C GLU A 36 5.78 20.92 11.35
N PHE A 37 5.98 19.65 11.78
CA PHE A 37 5.12 18.54 11.39
C PHE A 37 3.77 18.62 12.12
N PRO A 38 2.65 18.79 11.40
CA PRO A 38 1.33 18.88 12.03
C PRO A 38 0.83 17.52 12.50
N GLU A 39 0.23 17.47 13.70
CA GLU A 39 -0.31 16.22 14.28
C GLU A 39 -1.38 15.54 13.43
N ASP A 40 -2.16 16.33 12.67
CA ASP A 40 -3.25 15.82 11.81
C ASP A 40 -2.77 15.37 10.43
N LEU A 41 -1.50 15.58 10.07
CA LEU A 41 -1.00 15.40 8.71
C LEU A 41 -1.15 13.95 8.24
N THR A 42 -0.65 12.98 9.00
CA THR A 42 -0.71 11.56 8.64
C THR A 42 -2.13 11.12 8.30
N LYS A 43 -3.11 11.49 9.13
CA LYS A 43 -4.53 11.16 8.89
C LYS A 43 -5.10 11.84 7.65
N LYS A 44 -4.63 13.04 7.32
CA LYS A 44 -5.13 13.81 6.18
C LYS A 44 -4.67 13.28 4.84
N ILE A 45 -3.47 12.68 4.79
CA ILE A 45 -2.88 12.16 3.56
C ILE A 45 -3.06 10.65 3.39
N GLU A 46 -3.60 9.98 4.39
CA GLU A 46 -3.87 8.54 4.35
C GLU A 46 -4.69 8.15 3.11
N GLY A 47 -4.20 7.18 2.35
CA GLY A 47 -4.84 6.66 1.14
C GLY A 47 -4.69 7.52 -0.11
N MET A 48 -4.23 8.78 0.00
CA MET A 48 -3.97 9.61 -1.17
C MET A 48 -2.90 8.99 -2.06
N SER A 49 -3.03 9.17 -3.36
CA SER A 49 -1.94 8.87 -4.30
C SER A 49 -0.75 9.79 -4.07
N PHE A 50 0.43 9.36 -4.49
CA PHE A 50 1.66 10.17 -4.37
C PHE A 50 1.53 11.56 -4.99
N THR A 51 0.74 11.68 -6.07
CA THR A 51 0.42 12.96 -6.70
C THR A 51 -0.55 13.82 -5.86
N GLU A 52 -1.56 13.20 -5.24
CA GLU A 52 -2.50 13.91 -4.37
C GLU A 52 -1.80 14.41 -3.11
N VAL A 53 -0.89 13.62 -2.51
CA VAL A 53 -0.05 14.05 -1.38
C VAL A 53 0.80 15.26 -1.78
N ALA A 54 1.46 15.22 -2.94
CA ALA A 54 2.27 16.35 -3.42
C ALA A 54 1.43 17.62 -3.64
N SER A 55 0.22 17.49 -4.18
CA SER A 55 -0.71 18.60 -4.33
C SER A 55 -1.13 19.19 -2.99
N TYR A 56 -1.48 18.31 -2.04
CA TYR A 56 -1.89 18.69 -0.70
C TYR A 56 -0.76 19.43 0.06
N PHE A 57 0.47 18.92 0.01
CA PHE A 57 1.62 19.58 0.64
C PHE A 57 1.88 20.96 0.01
N LYS A 58 1.85 21.04 -1.32
CA LYS A 58 2.05 22.29 -2.04
C LYS A 58 1.05 23.37 -1.60
N GLU A 59 -0.21 23.03 -1.47
CA GLU A 59 -1.26 23.95 -1.05
C GLU A 59 -1.15 24.31 0.44
N ARG A 60 -0.99 23.30 1.30
CA ARG A 60 -0.99 23.49 2.76
C ARG A 60 0.20 24.28 3.28
N PHE A 61 1.38 24.03 2.69
CA PHE A 61 2.63 24.63 3.13
C PHE A 61 3.14 25.73 2.17
N GLU A 62 2.31 26.16 1.22
CA GLU A 62 2.61 27.21 0.24
C GLU A 62 3.96 26.99 -0.49
N LEU A 63 4.24 25.72 -0.86
CA LEU A 63 5.50 25.32 -1.47
C LEU A 63 5.64 25.86 -2.89
N THR A 64 6.85 26.26 -3.27
CA THR A 64 7.14 26.82 -4.59
C THR A 64 7.40 25.75 -5.65
N GLU A 65 7.85 24.58 -5.23
CA GLU A 65 8.14 23.43 -6.08
C GLU A 65 6.90 22.99 -6.87
N THR A 66 7.12 22.44 -8.04
CA THR A 66 6.09 21.75 -8.81
C THR A 66 5.76 20.38 -8.18
N ILE A 67 4.62 19.81 -8.54
CA ILE A 67 4.21 18.46 -8.08
C ILE A 67 5.30 17.43 -8.42
N ASP A 68 5.87 17.51 -9.63
CA ASP A 68 6.90 16.56 -10.08
C ASP A 68 8.22 16.73 -9.31
N GLU A 69 8.61 17.98 -8.98
CA GLU A 69 9.78 18.24 -8.14
C GLU A 69 9.59 17.70 -6.72
N LEU A 70 8.42 17.88 -6.10
CA LEU A 70 8.10 17.33 -4.78
C LEU A 70 8.22 15.80 -4.79
N LYS A 71 7.61 15.16 -5.78
CA LYS A 71 7.67 13.70 -5.93
C LYS A 71 9.10 13.20 -6.13
N ALA A 72 9.91 13.92 -6.93
CA ALA A 72 11.32 13.56 -7.14
C ALA A 72 12.12 13.67 -5.84
N ILE A 73 11.95 14.75 -5.08
CA ILE A 73 12.63 14.96 -3.79
C ILE A 73 12.31 13.81 -2.82
N TRP A 74 11.04 13.47 -2.64
CA TRP A 74 10.65 12.38 -1.75
C TRP A 74 11.12 11.00 -2.24
N THR A 75 11.12 10.79 -3.55
CA THR A 75 11.69 9.57 -4.14
C THR A 75 13.17 9.47 -3.83
N ASP A 76 13.94 10.55 -3.99
CA ASP A 76 15.37 10.58 -3.67
C ASP A 76 15.64 10.34 -2.17
N MET A 77 14.79 10.86 -1.28
CA MET A 77 14.87 10.60 0.16
C MET A 77 14.59 9.14 0.51
N ALA A 78 13.62 8.53 -0.15
CA ALA A 78 13.18 7.16 0.13
C ALA A 78 14.04 6.08 -0.54
N ILE A 79 14.59 6.32 -1.73
CA ILE A 79 15.14 5.29 -2.60
C ILE A 79 16.25 4.46 -1.94
N HIS A 80 17.11 5.10 -1.12
CA HIS A 80 18.18 4.39 -0.43
C HIS A 80 17.63 3.36 0.55
N LEU A 81 16.60 3.73 1.32
CA LEU A 81 15.94 2.87 2.30
C LEU A 81 15.22 1.70 1.62
N TYR A 82 14.49 1.99 0.53
CA TYR A 82 13.80 0.97 -0.27
C TYR A 82 14.76 -0.05 -0.89
N ARG A 83 15.96 0.39 -1.29
CA ARG A 83 17.01 -0.49 -1.84
C ARG A 83 17.69 -1.38 -0.81
N HIS A 84 17.85 -0.90 0.41
CA HIS A 84 18.77 -1.54 1.33
C HIS A 84 18.14 -2.02 2.62
N GLU A 85 17.13 -1.33 3.13
CA GLU A 85 16.64 -1.55 4.49
C GLU A 85 15.25 -2.19 4.55
N ILE A 86 14.33 -1.78 3.64
CA ILE A 86 12.94 -2.25 3.72
C ILE A 86 12.83 -3.73 3.42
N GLY A 87 12.33 -4.48 4.41
CA GLY A 87 12.06 -5.91 4.33
C GLY A 87 10.58 -6.24 4.12
N MET A 88 10.29 -7.53 4.05
CA MET A 88 8.93 -8.04 3.97
C MET A 88 8.28 -8.07 5.36
N LYS A 89 6.97 -7.95 5.42
CA LYS A 89 6.18 -8.18 6.64
C LYS A 89 6.31 -9.65 7.11
N PRO A 90 6.07 -9.93 8.42
CA PRO A 90 6.18 -11.28 8.96
C PRO A 90 5.35 -12.32 8.18
N GLY A 91 6.00 -13.39 7.74
CA GLY A 91 5.37 -14.48 6.99
C GLY A 91 5.02 -14.18 5.54
N ALA A 92 5.19 -12.94 5.05
CA ALA A 92 4.75 -12.54 3.70
C ALA A 92 5.46 -13.33 2.60
N MET A 93 6.78 -13.55 2.70
CA MET A 93 7.51 -14.34 1.70
C MET A 93 6.95 -15.75 1.56
N ALA A 94 6.80 -16.47 2.67
CA ALA A 94 6.25 -17.83 2.66
C ALA A 94 4.80 -17.86 2.15
N PHE A 95 4.03 -16.81 2.42
CA PHE A 95 2.68 -16.67 1.89
C PHE A 95 2.68 -16.50 0.37
N LEU A 96 3.54 -15.63 -0.19
CA LEU A 96 3.68 -15.47 -1.64
C LEU A 96 4.06 -16.79 -2.32
N GLU A 97 5.03 -17.52 -1.78
CA GLU A 97 5.43 -18.84 -2.30
C GLU A 97 4.26 -19.83 -2.30
N LYS A 98 3.46 -19.84 -1.24
CA LYS A 98 2.26 -20.70 -1.14
C LYS A 98 1.21 -20.34 -2.18
N ILE A 99 0.90 -19.05 -2.35
CA ILE A 99 -0.10 -18.58 -3.32
C ILE A 99 0.35 -18.89 -4.75
N ASP A 100 1.65 -18.69 -5.04
CA ASP A 100 2.23 -19.06 -6.34
C ASP A 100 2.12 -20.57 -6.62
N ALA A 101 2.43 -21.42 -5.64
CA ALA A 101 2.27 -22.86 -5.76
C ALA A 101 0.81 -23.28 -6.05
N LEU A 102 -0.17 -22.52 -5.55
CA LEU A 102 -1.59 -22.69 -5.85
C LEU A 102 -2.00 -22.10 -7.21
N ARG A 103 -1.08 -21.40 -7.90
CA ARG A 103 -1.29 -20.72 -9.19
C ARG A 103 -2.42 -19.70 -9.13
N LEU A 104 -2.60 -19.05 -8.00
CA LEU A 104 -3.50 -17.91 -7.88
C LEU A 104 -2.76 -16.66 -8.36
N PRO A 105 -3.28 -15.92 -9.35
CA PRO A 105 -2.66 -14.69 -9.80
C PRO A 105 -2.62 -13.67 -8.68
N MET A 106 -1.50 -12.93 -8.60
CA MET A 106 -1.26 -11.89 -7.61
C MET A 106 -1.01 -10.54 -8.26
N GLY A 107 -1.46 -9.47 -7.60
CA GLY A 107 -1.22 -8.10 -8.03
C GLY A 107 -0.98 -7.15 -6.87
N ILE A 108 -0.42 -5.99 -7.19
CA ILE A 108 -0.18 -4.88 -6.26
C ILE A 108 -1.06 -3.70 -6.66
N GLY A 109 -1.73 -3.09 -5.66
CA GLY A 109 -2.45 -1.82 -5.79
C GLY A 109 -2.02 -0.84 -4.70
N THR A 110 -1.05 0.03 -4.99
CA THR A 110 -0.39 0.90 -4.02
C THR A 110 -0.67 2.38 -4.26
N SER A 111 -0.60 3.18 -3.19
CA SER A 111 -0.59 4.65 -3.27
C SER A 111 0.79 5.24 -3.59
N ASN A 112 1.84 4.44 -3.51
CA ASN A 112 3.22 4.84 -3.73
C ASN A 112 3.57 5.10 -5.21
N SER A 113 4.77 5.61 -5.46
CA SER A 113 5.29 5.75 -6.83
C SER A 113 5.66 4.39 -7.42
N ARG A 114 5.57 4.30 -8.75
CA ARG A 114 5.93 3.07 -9.46
C ARG A 114 7.41 2.71 -9.30
N ASP A 115 8.28 3.72 -9.30
CA ASP A 115 9.72 3.52 -9.21
C ASP A 115 10.12 2.89 -7.86
N LEU A 116 9.57 3.41 -6.75
CA LEU A 116 9.79 2.85 -5.42
C LEU A 116 9.18 1.45 -5.28
N ALA A 117 7.99 1.23 -5.85
CA ALA A 117 7.34 -0.08 -5.82
C ALA A 117 8.19 -1.15 -6.53
N VAL A 118 8.67 -0.85 -7.73
CA VAL A 118 9.55 -1.78 -8.48
C VAL A 118 10.84 -2.04 -7.71
N GLU A 119 11.49 -0.98 -7.22
CA GLU A 119 12.77 -1.08 -6.50
C GLU A 119 12.70 -2.03 -5.30
N VAL A 120 11.68 -1.88 -4.44
CA VAL A 120 11.57 -2.72 -3.24
C VAL A 120 11.17 -4.15 -3.54
N LEU A 121 10.32 -4.36 -4.57
CA LEU A 121 9.92 -5.70 -4.97
C LEU A 121 11.08 -6.46 -5.64
N GLU A 122 11.93 -5.78 -6.42
CA GLU A 122 13.18 -6.34 -6.96
C GLU A 122 14.18 -6.67 -5.87
N LYS A 123 14.43 -5.73 -4.94
CA LYS A 123 15.33 -5.91 -3.79
C LYS A 123 14.96 -7.13 -2.95
N ASN A 124 13.67 -7.34 -2.72
CA ASN A 124 13.19 -8.48 -1.96
C ASN A 124 13.02 -9.77 -2.80
N ASN A 125 13.35 -9.74 -4.11
CA ASN A 125 13.23 -10.84 -5.07
C ASN A 125 11.79 -11.38 -5.20
N VAL A 126 10.79 -10.50 -5.08
CA VAL A 126 9.36 -10.90 -5.13
C VAL A 126 8.61 -10.34 -6.33
N ILE A 127 9.22 -9.46 -7.13
CA ILE A 127 8.53 -8.81 -8.27
C ILE A 127 7.91 -9.82 -9.26
N THR A 128 8.54 -10.98 -9.43
CA THR A 128 8.10 -12.01 -10.38
C THR A 128 6.81 -12.73 -9.96
N TYR A 129 6.39 -12.61 -8.70
CA TYR A 129 5.11 -13.15 -8.24
C TYR A 129 3.91 -12.34 -8.73
N PHE A 130 4.12 -11.07 -9.13
CA PHE A 130 3.03 -10.16 -9.44
C PHE A 130 2.80 -10.01 -10.94
N THR A 131 1.62 -10.39 -11.39
CA THR A 131 1.18 -10.22 -12.79
C THR A 131 0.82 -8.76 -13.09
N SER A 132 0.34 -8.01 -12.09
CA SER A 132 -0.01 -6.60 -12.20
C SER A 132 0.56 -5.82 -11.03
N ILE A 133 1.12 -4.65 -11.32
CA ILE A 133 1.52 -3.64 -10.33
C ILE A 133 0.88 -2.34 -10.78
N ARG A 134 -0.05 -1.80 -9.98
CA ARG A 134 -0.73 -0.52 -10.26
C ARG A 134 -0.53 0.46 -9.11
N THR A 135 -0.36 1.71 -9.47
CA THR A 135 -0.28 2.82 -8.52
C THR A 135 -1.53 3.68 -8.58
N SER A 136 -1.89 4.32 -7.47
CA SER A 136 -3.01 5.26 -7.45
C SER A 136 -2.80 6.47 -8.37
N CYS A 137 -1.56 6.76 -8.80
CA CYS A 137 -1.27 7.77 -9.81
C CYS A 137 -1.68 7.36 -11.25
N GLU A 138 -1.98 6.09 -11.48
CA GLU A 138 -2.40 5.55 -12.79
C GLU A 138 -3.94 5.47 -12.93
N VAL A 139 -4.68 5.93 -11.93
CA VAL A 139 -6.14 5.92 -11.87
C VAL A 139 -6.68 7.32 -11.55
N GLU A 140 -8.01 7.50 -11.63
CA GLU A 140 -8.61 8.82 -11.47
C GLU A 140 -8.54 9.32 -10.01
N LYS A 141 -8.76 8.42 -9.05
CA LYS A 141 -8.79 8.75 -7.62
C LYS A 141 -8.02 7.74 -6.79
N GLY A 142 -7.28 8.24 -5.79
CA GLY A 142 -6.63 7.42 -4.77
C GLY A 142 -7.64 6.77 -3.80
N LYS A 143 -7.16 5.92 -2.91
CA LYS A 143 -7.94 5.31 -1.83
C LYS A 143 -8.58 6.40 -0.95
N PRO A 144 -9.83 6.28 -0.51
CA PRO A 144 -10.67 5.09 -0.48
C PRO A 144 -11.47 4.81 -1.77
N SER A 145 -11.17 5.48 -2.91
CA SER A 145 -11.76 5.09 -4.19
C SER A 145 -11.31 3.68 -4.58
N PRO A 146 -12.18 2.85 -5.19
CA PRO A 146 -11.85 1.48 -5.54
C PRO A 146 -10.92 1.35 -6.75
N ASP A 147 -10.61 2.44 -7.43
CA ASP A 147 -10.07 2.50 -8.78
C ASP A 147 -8.80 1.67 -8.96
N VAL A 148 -7.84 1.78 -8.03
CA VAL A 148 -6.57 1.06 -8.13
C VAL A 148 -6.77 -0.46 -8.02
N PHE A 149 -7.62 -0.92 -7.12
CA PHE A 149 -7.88 -2.35 -6.95
C PHE A 149 -8.73 -2.93 -8.09
N LEU A 150 -9.72 -2.17 -8.60
CA LEU A 150 -10.47 -2.53 -9.80
C LEU A 150 -9.55 -2.67 -11.02
N LYS A 151 -8.58 -1.76 -11.16
CA LYS A 151 -7.61 -1.82 -12.25
C LYS A 151 -6.69 -3.04 -12.16
N VAL A 152 -6.26 -3.41 -10.96
CA VAL A 152 -5.51 -4.66 -10.74
C VAL A 152 -6.36 -5.88 -11.08
N ALA A 153 -7.61 -5.95 -10.61
CA ALA A 153 -8.52 -7.06 -10.90
C ALA A 153 -8.77 -7.22 -12.41
N GLU A 154 -8.92 -6.09 -13.14
CA GLU A 154 -9.02 -6.07 -14.60
C GLU A 154 -7.79 -6.69 -15.26
N ASP A 155 -6.59 -6.29 -14.85
CA ASP A 155 -5.33 -6.82 -15.40
C ASP A 155 -5.15 -8.32 -15.11
N LEU A 156 -5.62 -8.78 -13.94
CA LEU A 156 -5.60 -10.21 -13.58
C LEU A 156 -6.71 -11.02 -14.28
N GLY A 157 -7.68 -10.37 -14.92
CA GLY A 157 -8.81 -11.02 -15.56
C GLY A 157 -9.77 -11.71 -14.57
N VAL A 158 -9.86 -11.21 -13.34
CA VAL A 158 -10.67 -11.80 -12.25
C VAL A 158 -11.74 -10.80 -11.81
N ALA A 159 -12.97 -11.29 -11.64
CA ALA A 159 -14.07 -10.48 -11.13
C ALA A 159 -13.78 -10.01 -9.69
N PRO A 160 -14.10 -8.74 -9.33
CA PRO A 160 -13.77 -8.17 -8.03
C PRO A 160 -14.22 -9.01 -6.83
N GLU A 161 -15.42 -9.59 -6.89
CA GLU A 161 -15.98 -10.44 -5.82
C GLU A 161 -15.21 -11.77 -5.60
N ALA A 162 -14.33 -12.12 -6.53
CA ALA A 162 -13.42 -13.27 -6.41
C ALA A 162 -11.98 -12.86 -6.05
N CYS A 163 -11.74 -11.58 -5.76
CA CYS A 163 -10.47 -11.06 -5.29
C CYS A 163 -10.44 -10.93 -3.77
N LEU A 164 -9.29 -11.18 -3.19
CA LEU A 164 -9.00 -10.91 -1.79
C LEU A 164 -7.92 -9.83 -1.71
N VAL A 165 -8.20 -8.76 -0.97
CA VAL A 165 -7.27 -7.65 -0.74
C VAL A 165 -6.63 -7.80 0.64
N PHE A 166 -5.33 -7.51 0.73
CA PHE A 166 -4.60 -7.29 1.98
C PHE A 166 -4.28 -5.80 2.10
N GLU A 167 -4.54 -5.23 3.28
CA GLU A 167 -4.41 -3.79 3.54
C GLU A 167 -4.19 -3.50 5.04
N ASP A 168 -3.43 -2.45 5.34
CA ASP A 168 -3.13 -2.04 6.72
C ASP A 168 -3.86 -0.76 7.16
N THR A 169 -4.41 0.00 6.22
CA THR A 169 -5.10 1.28 6.47
C THR A 169 -6.62 1.19 6.35
N VAL A 170 -7.33 2.07 7.06
CA VAL A 170 -8.80 2.18 6.94
C VAL A 170 -9.20 2.62 5.53
N ALA A 171 -8.49 3.61 4.97
CA ALA A 171 -8.77 4.12 3.62
C ALA A 171 -8.58 3.05 2.54
N GLY A 172 -7.51 2.26 2.64
CA GLY A 172 -7.25 1.19 1.70
C GLY A 172 -8.20 0.00 1.85
N ALA A 173 -8.52 -0.39 3.09
CA ALA A 173 -9.54 -1.40 3.34
C ALA A 173 -10.90 -1.00 2.76
N GLN A 174 -11.29 0.28 2.96
CA GLN A 174 -12.51 0.81 2.37
C GLN A 174 -12.47 0.81 0.84
N ALA A 175 -11.30 1.05 0.22
CA ALA A 175 -11.15 0.95 -1.24
C ALA A 175 -11.41 -0.48 -1.74
N GLY A 176 -10.88 -1.51 -1.05
CA GLY A 176 -11.17 -2.90 -1.35
C GLY A 176 -12.64 -3.25 -1.22
N ILE A 177 -13.30 -2.80 -0.16
CA ILE A 177 -14.73 -2.99 0.07
C ILE A 177 -15.56 -2.27 -1.01
N ASN A 178 -15.22 -1.03 -1.34
CA ASN A 178 -15.88 -0.25 -2.38
C ASN A 178 -15.72 -0.90 -3.77
N ALA A 179 -14.65 -1.65 -3.99
CA ALA A 179 -14.43 -2.46 -5.19
C ALA A 179 -15.29 -3.75 -5.20
N GLY A 180 -16.01 -4.07 -4.13
CA GLY A 180 -16.73 -5.33 -3.98
C GLY A 180 -15.85 -6.53 -3.66
N MET A 181 -14.65 -6.31 -3.16
CA MET A 181 -13.68 -7.33 -2.80
C MET A 181 -13.76 -7.68 -1.32
N ARG A 182 -13.25 -8.87 -0.96
CA ARG A 182 -13.02 -9.22 0.44
C ARG A 182 -11.71 -8.61 0.90
N VAL A 183 -11.63 -8.21 2.16
CA VAL A 183 -10.44 -7.54 2.71
C VAL A 183 -9.97 -8.20 3.99
N ILE A 184 -8.66 -8.43 4.09
CA ILE A 184 -7.96 -8.80 5.31
C ILE A 184 -7.11 -7.62 5.75
N GLY A 185 -7.27 -7.18 6.99
CA GLY A 185 -6.43 -6.18 7.63
C GLY A 185 -5.09 -6.79 8.04
N VAL A 186 -4.00 -6.08 7.78
CA VAL A 186 -2.65 -6.46 8.19
C VAL A 186 -2.13 -5.47 9.23
N MET A 187 -1.50 -5.96 10.28
CA MET A 187 -0.95 -5.12 11.34
C MET A 187 0.23 -4.28 10.83
N ASP A 188 0.12 -2.97 11.05
CA ASP A 188 1.25 -2.06 10.96
C ASP A 188 1.25 -1.11 12.17
N GLU A 189 2.45 -0.77 12.70
CA GLU A 189 2.58 0.06 13.89
C GLU A 189 2.03 1.47 13.69
N VAL A 190 2.17 2.02 12.48
CA VAL A 190 1.67 3.37 12.15
C VAL A 190 0.14 3.40 12.10
N SER A 191 -0.48 2.30 11.68
CA SER A 191 -1.95 2.16 11.59
C SER A 191 -2.61 1.71 12.90
N LEU A 192 -1.84 1.34 13.93
CA LEU A 192 -2.38 0.90 15.25
C LEU A 192 -3.39 1.86 15.88
N PRO A 193 -3.26 3.20 15.80
CA PRO A 193 -4.26 4.13 16.35
C PRO A 193 -5.66 3.96 15.72
N HIS A 194 -5.75 3.40 14.52
CA HIS A 194 -6.99 3.16 13.78
C HIS A 194 -7.39 1.69 13.70
N LYS A 195 -6.74 0.82 14.51
CA LYS A 195 -6.99 -0.63 14.52
C LYS A 195 -8.47 -0.97 14.76
N GLU A 196 -9.14 -0.28 15.70
CA GLU A 196 -10.55 -0.54 16.00
C GLU A 196 -11.45 -0.24 14.78
N GLU A 197 -11.22 0.90 14.11
CA GLU A 197 -11.94 1.26 12.88
C GLU A 197 -11.71 0.21 11.77
N LEU A 198 -10.47 -0.28 11.64
CA LEU A 198 -10.13 -1.31 10.65
C LEU A 198 -10.80 -2.65 10.96
N LEU A 199 -10.81 -3.07 12.24
CA LEU A 199 -11.47 -4.30 12.70
C LEU A 199 -12.97 -4.34 12.41
N GLU A 200 -13.64 -3.18 12.38
CA GLU A 200 -15.08 -3.10 12.09
C GLU A 200 -15.43 -3.38 10.63
N ILE A 201 -14.48 -3.18 9.70
CA ILE A 201 -14.75 -3.22 8.26
C ILE A 201 -14.09 -4.39 7.54
N VAL A 202 -13.02 -4.99 8.10
CA VAL A 202 -12.32 -6.10 7.46
C VAL A 202 -12.89 -7.46 7.89
N GLU A 203 -12.75 -8.46 7.02
CA GLU A 203 -13.21 -9.81 7.32
C GLU A 203 -12.38 -10.49 8.42
N ARG A 204 -11.09 -10.17 8.45
CA ARG A 204 -10.11 -10.64 9.42
C ARG A 204 -8.98 -9.64 9.53
N TYR A 205 -8.34 -9.60 10.70
CA TYR A 205 -7.11 -8.85 10.94
C TYR A 205 -6.01 -9.81 11.36
N ILE A 206 -4.82 -9.65 10.81
CA ILE A 206 -3.67 -10.51 11.07
C ILE A 206 -2.45 -9.69 11.51
N GLU A 207 -1.62 -10.26 12.36
CA GLU A 207 -0.31 -9.72 12.74
C GLU A 207 0.83 -10.35 11.93
N SER A 208 0.58 -11.55 11.38
CA SER A 208 1.49 -12.25 10.48
C SER A 208 0.70 -13.02 9.43
N TYR A 209 1.26 -13.12 8.23
CA TYR A 209 0.69 -13.96 7.15
C TYR A 209 0.65 -15.44 7.50
N GLU A 210 1.44 -15.89 8.47
CA GLU A 210 1.42 -17.28 8.97
C GLU A 210 0.05 -17.67 9.52
N GLU A 211 -0.72 -16.71 10.09
CA GLU A 211 -2.03 -16.94 10.71
C GLU A 211 -3.12 -17.38 9.71
N ILE A 212 -2.87 -17.22 8.43
CA ILE A 212 -3.86 -17.50 7.38
C ILE A 212 -3.40 -18.55 6.38
N MET A 213 -2.20 -19.09 6.55
CA MET A 213 -1.66 -20.10 5.63
C MET A 213 -2.63 -21.26 5.41
N ASP A 214 -3.24 -21.79 6.48
CA ASP A 214 -4.15 -22.94 6.43
C ASP A 214 -5.50 -22.65 5.76
N LEU A 215 -5.80 -21.38 5.48
CA LEU A 215 -7.04 -21.01 4.78
C LEU A 215 -6.96 -21.20 3.26
N PHE A 216 -5.74 -21.42 2.75
CA PHE A 216 -5.45 -21.63 1.34
C PHE A 216 -4.95 -23.07 1.14
N GLU A 217 -5.90 -24.00 1.01
CA GLU A 217 -5.67 -25.42 0.72
C GLU A 217 -6.19 -25.79 -0.68
#